data_8c746fb69b545e59ea1575f9ff5d4189
#
_entry.id   8c746fb69b545e59ea1575f9ff5d4189
#
_cell.length_a   1.000
_cell.length_b   1.000
_cell.length_c   1.000
_cell.angle_alpha   90.00
_cell.angle_beta   90.00
_cell.angle_gamma   90.00
#
_symmetry.space_group_name_H-M   'P 1'
#
loop_
_entity.id
_entity.type
_entity.pdbx_description
1 polymer ?
#
loop_
_entity_poly.entity_id
_entity_poly.type
_entity_poly.pdbx_seq_one_letter_code
_entity_poly.pdbx_strand_id
1 'polypeptide(L)'
;MTTPTTKKVSRVTVGEYTGRIIGTKPRKIVVTIAGDTIILRMQRCKQSEYLNIKDIYEMAAWARIRSERMQKVNFKKRVRRK
;
A
#
# COMPACT_ATOMS: atom_id res chain seq x y z
N MET A 1 -9.81 -19.92 10.39
CA MET A 1 -9.11 -19.10 11.40
C MET A 1 -7.74 -18.68 10.88
N THR A 2 -7.40 -17.42 11.04
CA THR A 2 -6.14 -16.88 10.52
C THR A 2 -5.02 -17.04 11.54
N THR A 3 -3.87 -17.52 11.09
CA THR A 3 -2.72 -17.73 11.96
C THR A 3 -1.99 -16.41 12.21
N PRO A 4 -1.64 -16.10 13.47
CA PRO A 4 -0.86 -14.89 13.75
C PRO A 4 0.50 -14.91 13.07
N THR A 5 0.98 -13.73 12.64
CA THR A 5 2.29 -13.60 12.01
C THR A 5 3.36 -13.52 13.09
N THR A 6 3.93 -14.67 13.46
CA THR A 6 4.98 -14.73 14.48
C THR A 6 6.37 -14.82 13.87
N LYS A 7 6.47 -15.29 12.64
CA LYS A 7 7.74 -15.43 11.95
C LYS A 7 7.86 -14.41 10.82
N LYS A 8 9.09 -13.99 10.58
CA LYS A 8 9.40 -13.08 9.48
C LYS A 8 9.18 -13.78 8.14
N VAL A 9 8.35 -13.19 7.29
CA VAL A 9 8.05 -13.74 5.97
C VAL A 9 8.39 -12.69 4.93
N SER A 10 9.23 -13.06 3.97
CA SER A 10 9.64 -12.16 2.90
C SER A 10 9.17 -12.70 1.54
N ARG A 11 8.67 -11.81 0.71
CA ARG A 11 8.27 -12.13 -0.67
C ARG A 11 8.66 -10.98 -1.57
N VAL A 12 8.91 -11.28 -2.83
CA VAL A 12 9.21 -10.27 -3.83
C VAL A 12 7.98 -10.10 -4.73
N THR A 13 7.71 -8.86 -5.15
CA THR A 13 6.59 -8.61 -6.04
C THR A 13 6.84 -9.21 -7.42
N VAL A 14 5.76 -9.62 -8.10
CA VAL A 14 5.85 -10.13 -9.46
C VAL A 14 6.11 -9.00 -10.44
N GLY A 15 5.45 -7.85 -10.22
CA GLY A 15 5.62 -6.69 -11.07
C GLY A 15 6.85 -5.87 -10.73
N GLU A 16 7.28 -5.06 -11.68
CA GLU A 16 8.37 -4.13 -11.51
C GLU A 16 7.81 -2.71 -11.50
N TYR A 17 8.41 -1.83 -10.71
CA TYR A 17 7.88 -0.50 -10.49
C TYR A 17 8.93 0.58 -10.74
N THR A 18 8.46 1.73 -11.20
CA THR A 18 9.27 2.93 -11.36
C THR A 18 8.58 4.08 -10.63
N GLY A 19 9.32 5.13 -10.33
CA GLY A 19 8.76 6.30 -9.66
C GLY A 19 9.85 7.28 -9.27
N ARG A 20 9.44 8.38 -8.65
CA ARG A 20 10.39 9.42 -8.25
C ARG A 20 11.47 8.92 -7.30
N ILE A 21 11.07 8.11 -6.31
CA ILE A 21 11.99 7.58 -5.32
C ILE A 21 12.62 6.29 -5.82
N ILE A 22 11.84 5.45 -6.51
CA ILE A 22 12.29 4.17 -7.03
C ILE A 22 13.34 4.36 -8.13
N GLY A 23 13.13 5.35 -9.00
CA GLY A 23 14.02 5.62 -10.11
C GLY A 23 13.42 5.24 -11.44
N THR A 24 14.18 5.43 -12.51
CA THR A 24 13.72 5.18 -13.87
C THR A 24 13.83 3.72 -14.29
N LYS A 25 14.74 2.96 -13.67
CA LYS A 25 14.88 1.54 -13.97
C LYS A 25 13.84 0.73 -13.20
N PRO A 26 13.05 -0.11 -13.87
CA PRO A 26 12.07 -0.94 -13.19
C PRO A 26 12.75 -1.89 -12.19
N ARG A 27 12.20 -1.97 -10.99
CA ARG A 27 12.70 -2.83 -9.92
C ARG A 27 11.56 -3.47 -9.17
N LYS A 28 11.80 -4.68 -8.70
CA LYS A 28 10.84 -5.37 -7.84
C LYS A 28 11.01 -4.89 -6.41
N ILE A 29 9.97 -5.01 -5.63
CA ILE A 29 9.98 -4.62 -4.23
C ILE A 29 9.92 -5.87 -3.37
N VAL A 30 10.85 -5.95 -2.40
CA VAL A 30 10.85 -7.03 -1.42
C VAL A 30 9.97 -6.60 -0.26
N VAL A 31 8.93 -7.40 0.01
CA VAL A 31 7.99 -7.14 1.10
C VAL A 31 8.25 -8.15 2.19
N THR A 32 8.52 -7.67 3.39
CA THR A 32 8.75 -8.52 4.55
C THR A 32 7.71 -8.18 5.61
N ILE A 33 7.05 -9.20 6.14
CA ILE A 33 6.11 -9.04 7.26
C ILE A 33 6.78 -9.61 8.50
N ALA A 34 6.96 -8.75 9.50
CA ALA A 34 7.61 -9.13 10.76
C ALA A 34 6.74 -8.63 11.90
N GLY A 35 5.89 -9.52 12.46
CA GLY A 35 4.94 -9.13 13.49
C GLY A 35 3.98 -8.08 12.98
N ASP A 36 3.97 -6.91 13.61
CA ASP A 36 3.06 -5.82 13.24
C ASP A 36 3.70 -4.81 12.31
N THR A 37 4.88 -5.12 11.79
CA THR A 37 5.63 -4.20 10.93
C THR A 37 5.78 -4.78 9.53
N ILE A 38 5.59 -3.92 8.53
CA ILE A 38 5.87 -4.28 7.14
C ILE A 38 7.12 -3.54 6.73
N ILE A 39 8.10 -4.28 6.21
CA ILE A 39 9.36 -3.74 5.75
C ILE A 39 9.38 -3.82 4.23
N LEU A 40 9.60 -2.68 3.59
CA LEU A 40 9.65 -2.58 2.15
C LEU A 40 11.07 -2.19 1.72
N ARG A 41 11.63 -2.96 0.79
CA ARG A 41 12.98 -2.69 0.29
C ARG A 41 13.01 -2.93 -1.20
N MET A 42 13.61 -1.99 -1.93
CA MET A 42 13.84 -2.18 -3.35
C MET A 42 14.85 -3.31 -3.56
N GLN A 43 14.60 -4.15 -4.54
CA GLN A 43 15.54 -5.20 -4.89
C GLN A 43 16.89 -4.58 -5.25
N ARG A 44 17.96 -5.14 -4.70
CA ARG A 44 19.34 -4.66 -4.88
C ARG A 44 19.64 -3.33 -4.19
N CYS A 45 18.77 -2.85 -3.33
CA CYS A 45 19.01 -1.68 -2.51
C CYS A 45 19.18 -2.06 -1.05
N LYS A 46 19.97 -1.30 -0.32
CA LYS A 46 20.18 -1.53 1.11
C LYS A 46 19.15 -0.78 1.95
N GLN A 47 18.57 0.28 1.41
CA GLN A 47 17.62 1.11 2.14
C GLN A 47 16.30 0.36 2.32
N SER A 48 15.83 0.29 3.57
CA SER A 48 14.54 -0.31 3.90
C SER A 48 13.61 0.74 4.46
N GLU A 49 12.34 0.64 4.08
CA GLU A 49 11.29 1.49 4.63
C GLU A 49 10.41 0.66 5.53
N TYR A 50 10.03 1.22 6.66
CA TYR A 50 9.26 0.50 7.68
C TYR A 50 7.90 1.13 7.84
N LEU A 51 6.86 0.30 7.88
CA LEU A 51 5.50 0.74 8.09
C LEU A 51 4.82 -0.13 9.13
N ASN A 52 4.08 0.52 10.03
CA ASN A 52 3.24 -0.21 10.98
C ASN A 52 1.98 -0.66 10.27
N ILE A 53 1.52 -1.88 10.52
CA ILE A 53 0.32 -2.42 9.88
C ILE A 53 -0.91 -1.56 10.19
N LYS A 54 -0.99 -1.00 11.40
CA LYS A 54 -2.08 -0.10 11.77
C LYS A 54 -2.12 1.11 10.85
N ASP A 55 -0.97 1.73 10.59
CA ASP A 55 -0.89 2.90 9.72
C ASP A 55 -1.28 2.56 8.28
N ILE A 56 -0.87 1.39 7.81
CA ILE A 56 -1.24 0.94 6.46
C ILE A 56 -2.75 0.76 6.35
N TYR A 57 -3.35 0.15 7.37
CA TYR A 57 -4.80 -0.05 7.40
C TYR A 57 -5.54 1.29 7.38
N GLU A 58 -5.08 2.24 8.20
CA GLU A 58 -5.70 3.57 8.25
C GLU A 58 -5.58 4.30 6.92
N MET A 59 -4.42 4.23 6.26
CA MET A 59 -4.25 4.83 4.95
C MET A 59 -5.19 4.23 3.91
N ALA A 60 -5.32 2.91 3.92
CA ALA A 60 -6.22 2.23 2.99
C ALA A 60 -7.68 2.58 3.27
N ALA A 61 -8.06 2.65 4.54
CA ALA A 61 -9.41 3.02 4.93
C ALA A 61 -9.75 4.46 4.52
N TRP A 62 -8.80 5.39 4.71
CA TRP A 62 -8.98 6.77 4.28
C TRP A 62 -9.13 6.89 2.78
N ALA A 63 -8.35 6.13 2.01
CA ALA A 63 -8.47 6.13 0.56
C ALA A 63 -9.85 5.66 0.12
N ARG A 64 -10.37 4.62 0.75
CA ARG A 64 -11.71 4.12 0.47
C ARG A 64 -12.78 5.17 0.82
N ILE A 65 -12.67 5.81 1.98
CA ILE A 65 -13.62 6.82 2.42
C ILE A 65 -13.63 8.01 1.45
N ARG A 66 -12.46 8.46 1.01
CA ARG A 66 -12.37 9.54 0.02
C ARG A 66 -13.06 9.16 -1.28
N SER A 67 -12.85 7.95 -1.75
CA SER A 67 -13.48 7.48 -2.98
C SER A 67 -15.00 7.45 -2.87
N GLU A 68 -15.52 6.96 -1.74
CA GLU A 68 -16.95 6.93 -1.49
C GLU A 68 -17.54 8.33 -1.42
N ARG A 69 -16.86 9.27 -0.77
CA ARG A 69 -17.31 10.66 -0.69
C ARG A 69 -17.39 11.32 -2.07
N MET A 70 -16.40 11.07 -2.91
CA MET A 70 -16.37 11.59 -4.27
C MET A 70 -17.53 11.05 -5.09
N GLN A 71 -17.81 9.77 -4.96
CA GLN A 71 -18.94 9.15 -5.65
C GLN A 71 -20.26 9.74 -5.21
N LYS A 72 -20.45 9.97 -3.90
CA LYS A 72 -21.66 10.57 -3.37
C LYS A 72 -21.86 12.00 -3.87
N VAL A 73 -20.78 12.78 -3.90
CA VAL A 73 -20.85 14.17 -4.38
C VAL A 73 -21.22 14.19 -5.86
N ASN A 74 -20.61 13.33 -6.66
CA ASN A 74 -20.92 13.25 -8.08
C ASN A 74 -22.38 12.84 -8.33
N PHE A 75 -22.87 11.89 -7.54
CA PHE A 75 -24.26 11.44 -7.64
C PHE A 75 -25.23 12.59 -7.31
N LYS A 76 -24.96 13.35 -6.24
CA LYS A 76 -25.79 14.49 -5.85
C LYS A 76 -25.78 15.57 -6.93
N LYS A 77 -24.66 15.83 -7.55
CA LYS A 77 -24.56 16.80 -8.63
C LYS A 77 -25.42 16.41 -9.83
N ARG A 78 -25.47 15.13 -10.17
CA ARG A 78 -26.31 14.64 -11.25
C ARG A 78 -27.80 14.83 -10.97
N VAL A 79 -28.18 14.57 -9.73
CA VAL A 79 -29.60 14.71 -9.34
C VAL A 79 -30.06 16.19 -9.38
N ARG A 80 -29.17 17.11 -9.03
CA ARG A 80 -29.47 18.53 -9.01
C ARG A 80 -29.65 19.17 -10.39
N ARG A 81 -29.24 18.51 -11.44
CA ARG A 81 -29.27 19.02 -12.80
C ARG A 81 -30.62 18.83 -13.50
N LYS A 82 -31.62 18.40 -12.82
CA LYS A 82 -32.97 18.31 -13.39
C LYS A 82 -33.62 19.66 -13.54
#